data_027839553e154bd95c94e80ea9e116da
#
_entry.id   027839553e154bd95c94e80ea9e116da
#
_cell.length_a   1.000
_cell.length_b   1.000
_cell.length_c   1.000
_cell.angle_alpha   90.00
_cell.angle_beta   90.00
_cell.angle_gamma   90.00
#
_symmetry.space_group_name_H-M   'P 1'
#
loop_
_entity.id
_entity.type
_entity.pdbx_description
1 polymer ?
#
loop_
_entity_poly.entity_id
_entity_poly.type
_entity_poly.pdbx_seq_one_letter_code
_entity_poly.pdbx_strand_id
1 'polypeptide(L)'
;MTGPKLNEKNRDKWGTKGGTRASAKYIRMSASKARVVLNLIRDKDVRRADEILQFTDREAARVIRKLLASAVANAVNNDELDADDLYVKACYADEGPTLKRFSPRARGRAGKINKRTCHITIVVDVMSEQQMAVRDAKSMAKGAATPNRRARVAASRKAAPAAEAPKNEEPAAENVEAAEAAATEESES
;
A
#
# COMPACT_ATOMS: atom_id res chain seq x y z
N MET A 1 3.20 -30.13 29.64
CA MET A 1 4.41 -30.00 28.80
C MET A 1 4.00 -29.22 27.54
N THR A 2 4.26 -27.93 27.50
CA THR A 2 4.04 -27.10 26.29
C THR A 2 5.18 -27.40 25.32
N GLY A 3 4.85 -28.03 24.19
CA GLY A 3 5.82 -28.28 23.13
C GLY A 3 6.46 -26.96 22.67
N PRO A 4 7.71 -26.97 22.15
CA PRO A 4 8.38 -25.77 21.73
C PRO A 4 7.51 -25.05 20.68
N LYS A 5 7.21 -23.77 20.95
CA LYS A 5 6.46 -22.93 20.02
C LYS A 5 7.12 -22.99 18.64
N LEU A 6 6.35 -23.23 17.60
CA LEU A 6 6.83 -23.38 16.20
C LEU A 6 7.81 -22.28 15.77
N ASN A 7 7.75 -21.13 16.44
CA ASN A 7 8.62 -19.98 16.20
C ASN A 7 10.08 -20.18 16.70
N GLU A 8 10.30 -20.97 17.75
CA GLU A 8 11.65 -21.15 18.31
C GLU A 8 12.58 -21.97 17.41
N LYS A 9 12.05 -22.98 16.71
CA LYS A 9 12.84 -23.82 15.79
C LYS A 9 13.30 -23.11 14.51
N ASN A 10 12.69 -21.98 14.15
CA ASN A 10 13.05 -21.23 12.95
C ASN A 10 13.86 -19.96 13.24
N ARG A 11 14.08 -19.62 14.51
CA ARG A 11 14.87 -18.45 14.92
C ARG A 11 16.33 -18.52 14.43
N ASP A 12 16.90 -19.72 14.45
CA ASP A 12 18.34 -19.89 14.23
C ASP A 12 18.73 -20.04 12.75
N LYS A 13 17.79 -20.42 11.88
CA LYS A 13 18.07 -20.73 10.48
C LYS A 13 18.37 -19.51 9.60
N TRP A 14 17.99 -18.32 10.04
CA TRP A 14 18.12 -17.06 9.27
C TRP A 14 18.87 -15.96 10.03
N GLY A 15 19.59 -16.33 11.12
CA GLY A 15 20.35 -15.35 11.92
C GLY A 15 19.49 -14.31 12.66
N THR A 16 18.19 -14.53 12.70
CA THR A 16 17.23 -13.63 13.34
C THR A 16 16.93 -14.13 14.75
N LYS A 17 17.83 -13.90 15.67
CA LYS A 17 17.50 -13.95 17.09
C LYS A 17 16.47 -12.85 17.34
N GLY A 18 15.22 -13.24 17.59
CA GLY A 18 14.10 -12.30 17.74
C GLY A 18 13.38 -12.04 16.42
N GLY A 19 12.09 -11.82 16.52
CA GLY A 19 11.21 -11.47 15.42
C GLY A 19 10.10 -12.48 15.16
N THR A 20 8.92 -11.94 14.91
CA THR A 20 7.72 -12.73 14.62
C THR A 20 7.58 -12.95 13.14
N ARG A 21 7.24 -14.17 12.76
CA ARG A 21 7.15 -14.60 11.38
C ARG A 21 5.70 -14.83 10.96
N ALA A 22 5.35 -14.35 9.75
CA ALA A 22 4.17 -14.81 9.02
C ALA A 22 4.55 -15.35 7.65
N SER A 23 3.86 -16.39 7.19
CA SER A 23 4.12 -17.00 5.87
C SER A 23 2.82 -17.34 5.15
N ALA A 24 2.73 -16.97 3.88
CA ALA A 24 1.66 -17.37 2.98
C ALA A 24 2.21 -18.30 1.91
N LYS A 25 1.66 -19.51 1.84
CA LYS A 25 2.12 -20.56 0.92
C LYS A 25 1.20 -20.69 -0.29
N TYR A 26 1.74 -21.19 -1.40
CA TYR A 26 1.03 -21.53 -2.64
C TYR A 26 0.25 -20.37 -3.28
N ILE A 27 0.76 -19.14 -3.17
CA ILE A 27 0.15 -17.97 -3.78
C ILE A 27 0.29 -18.07 -5.31
N ARG A 28 -0.81 -17.81 -6.03
CA ARG A 28 -0.90 -17.91 -7.50
C ARG A 28 -0.23 -16.74 -8.21
N MET A 29 1.05 -16.52 -7.96
CA MET A 29 1.88 -15.55 -8.67
C MET A 29 3.32 -16.00 -8.78
N SER A 30 4.09 -15.36 -9.65
CA SER A 30 5.52 -15.62 -9.77
C SER A 30 6.30 -14.96 -8.62
N ALA A 31 7.29 -15.67 -8.07
CA ALA A 31 8.15 -15.14 -7.02
C ALA A 31 8.86 -13.83 -7.42
N SER A 32 9.26 -13.69 -8.69
CA SER A 32 9.88 -12.46 -9.19
C SER A 32 8.96 -11.24 -9.08
N LYS A 33 7.65 -11.40 -9.33
CA LYS A 33 6.67 -10.32 -9.17
C LYS A 33 6.49 -9.92 -7.70
N ALA A 34 6.47 -10.89 -6.81
CA ALA A 34 6.40 -10.64 -5.37
C ALA A 34 7.67 -9.96 -4.84
N ARG A 35 8.86 -10.38 -5.27
CA ARG A 35 10.15 -9.80 -4.84
C ARG A 35 10.28 -8.32 -5.15
N VAL A 36 9.75 -7.86 -6.29
CA VAL A 36 9.75 -6.42 -6.63
C VAL A 36 9.02 -5.59 -5.57
N VAL A 37 7.86 -6.07 -5.10
CA VAL A 37 7.08 -5.37 -4.07
C VAL A 37 7.73 -5.52 -2.69
N LEU A 38 8.24 -6.71 -2.35
CA LEU A 38 8.93 -6.95 -1.09
C LEU A 38 10.17 -6.05 -0.90
N ASN A 39 10.90 -5.76 -1.99
CA ASN A 39 12.05 -4.86 -1.92
C ASN A 39 11.69 -3.42 -1.53
N LEU A 40 10.43 -3.00 -1.74
CA LEU A 40 9.97 -1.66 -1.35
C LEU A 40 9.74 -1.52 0.16
N ILE A 41 9.43 -2.63 0.83
CA ILE A 41 9.09 -2.65 2.27
C ILE A 41 10.23 -3.15 3.16
N ARG A 42 11.31 -3.65 2.59
CA ARG A 42 12.47 -4.14 3.36
C ARG A 42 13.06 -3.03 4.21
N ASP A 43 13.40 -3.34 5.47
CA ASP A 43 13.99 -2.42 6.45
C ASP A 43 13.16 -1.15 6.70
N LYS A 44 11.83 -1.23 6.50
CA LYS A 44 10.90 -0.14 6.77
C LYS A 44 10.09 -0.42 8.03
N ASP A 45 9.68 0.66 8.71
CA ASP A 45 8.72 0.58 9.79
C ASP A 45 7.41 -0.02 9.26
N VAL A 46 6.70 -0.76 10.09
CA VAL A 46 5.44 -1.42 9.71
C VAL A 46 4.41 -0.40 9.19
N ARG A 47 4.26 0.75 9.84
CA ARG A 47 3.37 1.83 9.38
C ARG A 47 3.73 2.32 7.98
N ARG A 48 5.02 2.56 7.77
CA ARG A 48 5.53 3.02 6.47
C ARG A 48 5.41 1.94 5.40
N ALA A 49 5.61 0.67 5.77
CA ALA A 49 5.44 -0.45 4.86
C ALA A 49 3.97 -0.60 4.42
N ASP A 50 3.00 -0.44 5.33
CA ASP A 50 1.57 -0.49 5.00
C ASP A 50 1.17 0.65 4.06
N GLU A 51 1.63 1.89 4.31
CA GLU A 51 1.42 3.03 3.39
C GLU A 51 1.94 2.72 1.98
N ILE A 52 3.19 2.24 1.86
CA ILE A 52 3.78 1.90 0.57
C ILE A 52 2.95 0.82 -0.15
N LEU A 53 2.51 -0.21 0.57
CA LEU A 53 1.71 -1.29 -0.01
C LEU A 53 0.31 -0.82 -0.43
N GLN A 54 -0.27 0.14 0.29
CA GLN A 54 -1.57 0.72 -0.03
C GLN A 54 -1.53 1.48 -1.38
N PHE A 55 -0.47 2.23 -1.62
CA PHE A 55 -0.32 3.05 -2.83
C PHE A 55 0.40 2.34 -3.98
N THR A 56 0.87 1.09 -3.76
CA THR A 56 1.51 0.31 -4.82
C THR A 56 0.45 -0.33 -5.73
N ASP A 57 0.41 0.08 -6.99
CA ASP A 57 -0.52 -0.46 -8.00
C ASP A 57 -0.03 -1.80 -8.55
N ARG A 58 0.01 -2.80 -7.67
CA ARG A 58 0.34 -4.19 -8.03
C ARG A 58 -0.51 -5.16 -7.23
N GLU A 59 -1.07 -6.17 -7.89
CA GLU A 59 -1.85 -7.22 -7.23
C GLU A 59 -1.08 -7.91 -6.08
N ALA A 60 0.24 -8.07 -6.24
CA ALA A 60 1.10 -8.61 -5.19
C ALA A 60 1.04 -7.80 -3.89
N ALA A 61 0.87 -6.48 -3.97
CA ALA A 61 0.80 -5.60 -2.79
C ALA A 61 -0.40 -5.94 -1.90
N ARG A 62 -1.55 -6.29 -2.47
CA ARG A 62 -2.75 -6.67 -1.72
C ARG A 62 -2.52 -7.92 -0.87
N VAL A 63 -1.83 -8.92 -1.43
CA VAL A 63 -1.53 -10.17 -0.72
C VAL A 63 -0.46 -9.94 0.35
N ILE A 64 0.59 -9.19 0.02
CA ILE A 64 1.68 -8.84 0.94
C ILE A 64 1.17 -8.01 2.10
N ARG A 65 0.26 -7.05 1.87
CA ARG A 65 -0.37 -6.24 2.91
C ARG A 65 -1.14 -7.09 3.93
N LYS A 66 -1.94 -8.06 3.46
CA LYS A 66 -2.64 -9.00 4.35
C LYS A 66 -1.67 -9.85 5.16
N LEU A 67 -0.56 -10.27 4.54
CA LEU A 67 0.47 -11.04 5.23
C LEU A 67 1.21 -10.19 6.27
N LEU A 68 1.49 -8.91 5.96
CA LEU A 68 2.09 -7.97 6.92
C LEU A 68 1.17 -7.76 8.12
N ALA A 69 -0.13 -7.52 7.89
CA ALA A 69 -1.11 -7.40 8.98
C ALA A 69 -1.16 -8.68 9.86
N SER A 70 -1.06 -9.86 9.25
CA SER A 70 -0.97 -11.12 10.00
C SER A 70 0.33 -11.23 10.81
N ALA A 71 1.47 -10.73 10.28
CA ALA A 71 2.74 -10.71 10.99
C ALA A 71 2.68 -9.80 12.22
N VAL A 72 2.07 -8.61 12.07
CA VAL A 72 1.85 -7.66 13.18
C VAL A 72 0.92 -8.24 14.24
N ALA A 73 -0.21 -8.82 13.83
CA ALA A 73 -1.14 -9.46 14.76
C ALA A 73 -0.46 -10.62 15.54
N ASN A 74 0.39 -11.39 14.88
CA ASN A 74 1.17 -12.43 15.56
C ASN A 74 2.16 -11.84 16.57
N ALA A 75 2.81 -10.70 16.25
CA ALA A 75 3.73 -10.03 17.14
C ALA A 75 3.02 -9.50 18.39
N VAL A 76 1.87 -8.86 18.20
CA VAL A 76 1.07 -8.30 19.30
C VAL A 76 0.49 -9.41 20.19
N ASN A 77 -0.13 -10.44 19.59
CA ASN A 77 -0.86 -11.45 20.35
C ASN A 77 0.02 -12.54 20.95
N ASN A 78 1.12 -12.92 20.30
CA ASN A 78 1.95 -14.05 20.74
C ASN A 78 3.20 -13.61 21.48
N ASP A 79 3.78 -12.48 21.07
CA ASP A 79 5.04 -11.99 21.62
C ASP A 79 4.85 -10.71 22.46
N GLU A 80 3.58 -10.22 22.60
CA GLU A 80 3.17 -9.04 23.40
C GLU A 80 3.96 -7.76 23.05
N LEU A 81 4.27 -7.59 21.75
CA LEU A 81 5.06 -6.47 21.26
C LEU A 81 4.16 -5.33 20.79
N ASP A 82 4.59 -4.08 20.96
CA ASP A 82 3.89 -2.92 20.46
C ASP A 82 3.98 -2.81 18.93
N ALA A 83 2.82 -2.64 18.29
CA ALA A 83 2.74 -2.53 16.83
C ALA A 83 3.51 -1.32 16.26
N ASP A 84 3.65 -0.25 17.05
CA ASP A 84 4.29 1.00 16.65
C ASP A 84 5.81 0.91 16.59
N ASP A 85 6.40 0.00 17.35
CA ASP A 85 7.84 -0.20 17.44
C ASP A 85 8.35 -1.33 16.54
N LEU A 86 7.46 -1.88 15.68
CA LEU A 86 7.83 -2.94 14.77
C LEU A 86 8.38 -2.42 13.44
N TYR A 87 9.35 -3.14 12.90
CA TYR A 87 9.87 -2.95 11.54
C TYR A 87 9.97 -4.26 10.78
N VAL A 88 10.05 -4.19 9.46
CA VAL A 88 10.22 -5.35 8.58
C VAL A 88 11.70 -5.72 8.54
N LYS A 89 12.11 -6.69 9.35
CA LYS A 89 13.49 -7.17 9.43
C LYS A 89 13.91 -7.96 8.20
N ALA A 90 13.07 -8.87 7.75
CA ALA A 90 13.34 -9.69 6.58
C ALA A 90 12.04 -10.00 5.81
N CYS A 91 12.13 -9.97 4.50
CA CYS A 91 11.04 -10.37 3.63
C CYS A 91 11.60 -11.06 2.38
N TYR A 92 11.03 -12.21 2.03
CA TYR A 92 11.48 -12.99 0.88
C TYR A 92 10.33 -13.78 0.25
N ALA A 93 10.52 -14.14 -1.01
CA ALA A 93 9.59 -14.97 -1.76
C ALA A 93 10.34 -16.12 -2.42
N ASP A 94 9.92 -17.33 -2.08
CA ASP A 94 10.45 -18.59 -2.60
C ASP A 94 9.57 -19.11 -3.75
N GLU A 95 10.15 -19.85 -4.67
CA GLU A 95 9.40 -20.46 -5.75
C GLU A 95 8.65 -21.70 -5.22
N GLY A 96 7.37 -21.75 -5.56
CA GLY A 96 6.53 -22.91 -5.27
C GLY A 96 6.35 -23.82 -6.49
N PRO A 97 5.55 -24.89 -6.38
CA PRO A 97 5.27 -25.80 -7.47
C PRO A 97 4.66 -25.09 -8.66
N THR A 98 5.14 -25.43 -9.85
CA THR A 98 4.64 -24.86 -11.10
C THR A 98 3.57 -25.76 -11.69
N LEU A 99 2.38 -25.22 -11.93
CA LEU A 99 1.30 -25.91 -12.61
C LEU A 99 1.52 -25.83 -14.12
N LYS A 100 1.79 -26.98 -14.73
CA LYS A 100 2.00 -27.09 -16.19
C LYS A 100 0.66 -27.13 -16.91
N ARG A 101 0.48 -26.27 -17.91
CA ARG A 101 -0.71 -26.21 -18.78
C ARG A 101 -0.23 -26.17 -20.22
N PHE A 102 -1.09 -26.57 -21.14
CA PHE A 102 -0.81 -26.55 -22.56
C PHE A 102 -1.85 -25.70 -23.28
N SER A 103 -1.40 -25.01 -24.31
CA SER A 103 -2.28 -24.28 -25.23
C SER A 103 -1.99 -24.74 -26.66
N PRO A 104 -3.02 -25.05 -27.47
CA PRO A 104 -2.82 -25.37 -28.87
C PRO A 104 -2.22 -24.17 -29.61
N ARG A 105 -1.32 -24.45 -30.54
CA ARG A 105 -0.64 -23.48 -31.39
C ARG A 105 -0.81 -23.88 -32.84
N ALA A 106 -0.39 -23.01 -33.78
CA ALA A 106 -0.45 -23.29 -35.20
C ALA A 106 0.27 -24.59 -35.58
N ARG A 107 -0.18 -25.23 -36.65
CA ARG A 107 0.37 -26.50 -37.18
C ARG A 107 0.35 -27.66 -36.20
N GLY A 108 -0.72 -27.78 -35.38
CA GLY A 108 -0.89 -28.90 -34.46
C GLY A 108 0.11 -28.96 -33.29
N ARG A 109 0.90 -27.92 -33.06
CA ARG A 109 1.85 -27.88 -31.94
C ARG A 109 1.15 -27.50 -30.65
N ALA A 110 1.62 -28.03 -29.50
CA ALA A 110 1.18 -27.64 -28.17
C ALA A 110 2.21 -26.74 -27.48
N GLY A 111 1.81 -25.50 -27.11
CA GLY A 111 2.63 -24.58 -26.36
C GLY A 111 2.49 -24.81 -24.85
N LYS A 112 3.61 -24.94 -24.13
CA LYS A 112 3.63 -25.11 -22.68
C LYS A 112 3.42 -23.80 -21.96
N ILE A 113 2.46 -23.77 -21.02
CA ILE A 113 2.17 -22.63 -20.14
C ILE A 113 2.49 -23.03 -18.71
N ASN A 114 3.40 -22.30 -18.07
CA ASN A 114 3.78 -22.51 -16.67
C ASN A 114 3.00 -21.52 -15.79
N LYS A 115 2.04 -21.97 -15.01
CA LYS A 115 1.38 -21.21 -13.95
C LYS A 115 2.21 -21.35 -12.68
N ARG A 116 3.07 -20.34 -12.42
CA ARG A 116 3.97 -20.35 -11.26
C ARG A 116 3.22 -20.02 -9.98
N THR A 117 3.67 -20.62 -8.86
CA THR A 117 3.26 -20.25 -7.51
C THR A 117 4.46 -19.78 -6.71
N CYS A 118 4.24 -19.09 -5.60
CA CYS A 118 5.30 -18.67 -4.68
C CYS A 118 4.85 -18.81 -3.22
N HIS A 119 5.84 -18.81 -2.35
CA HIS A 119 5.69 -18.76 -0.90
C HIS A 119 6.29 -17.45 -0.43
N ILE A 120 5.51 -16.62 0.26
CA ILE A 120 5.96 -15.33 0.77
C ILE A 120 6.11 -15.44 2.28
N THR A 121 7.24 -14.97 2.79
CA THR A 121 7.51 -14.90 4.23
C THR A 121 7.92 -13.50 4.59
N ILE A 122 7.35 -12.99 5.69
CA ILE A 122 7.69 -11.70 6.30
C ILE A 122 8.07 -11.96 7.75
N VAL A 123 9.14 -11.34 8.19
CA VAL A 123 9.61 -11.36 9.58
C VAL A 123 9.63 -9.92 10.07
N VAL A 124 8.91 -9.66 11.15
CA VAL A 124 8.88 -8.37 11.85
C VAL A 124 9.63 -8.49 13.17
N ASP A 125 10.31 -7.43 13.58
CA ASP A 125 11.08 -7.37 14.82
C ASP A 125 10.95 -5.99 15.44
N VAL A 126 11.31 -5.84 16.71
CA VAL A 126 11.31 -4.56 17.41
C VAL A 126 12.49 -3.70 16.92
N MET A 127 12.24 -2.44 16.68
CA MET A 127 13.27 -1.47 16.30
C MET A 127 14.31 -1.28 17.42
N SER A 128 15.57 -1.13 17.05
CA SER A 128 16.59 -0.71 18.01
C SER A 128 16.38 0.77 18.39
N GLU A 129 16.86 1.16 19.56
CA GLU A 129 16.80 2.57 20.03
C GLU A 129 17.38 3.56 19.00
N GLN A 130 18.43 3.16 18.31
CA GLN A 130 19.04 3.99 17.25
C GLN A 130 18.10 4.16 16.05
N GLN A 131 17.36 3.11 15.67
CA GLN A 131 16.39 3.18 14.57
C GLN A 131 15.17 4.02 14.96
N MET A 132 14.70 3.93 16.21
CA MET A 132 13.63 4.77 16.74
C MET A 132 14.05 6.25 16.73
N ALA A 133 15.25 6.58 17.23
CA ALA A 133 15.76 7.94 17.21
C ALA A 133 15.87 8.52 15.78
N VAL A 134 16.32 7.73 14.82
CA VAL A 134 16.37 8.14 13.40
C VAL A 134 14.98 8.35 12.81
N ARG A 135 14.00 7.49 13.15
CA ARG A 135 12.60 7.64 12.75
C ARG A 135 12.02 8.94 13.27
N ASP A 136 12.22 9.21 14.56
CA ASP A 136 11.66 10.39 15.23
C ASP A 136 12.31 11.68 14.73
N ALA A 137 13.62 11.69 14.52
CA ALA A 137 14.32 12.80 13.88
C ALA A 137 13.79 13.09 12.45
N LYS A 138 13.53 12.04 11.65
CA LYS A 138 12.92 12.18 10.30
C LYS A 138 11.49 12.69 10.35
N SER A 139 10.71 12.27 11.34
CA SER A 139 9.32 12.71 11.50
C SER A 139 9.27 14.19 11.90
N MET A 140 10.12 14.62 12.83
CA MET A 140 10.27 16.02 13.25
C MET A 140 10.75 16.91 12.09
N ALA A 141 11.77 16.47 11.34
CA ALA A 141 12.27 17.21 10.17
C ALA A 141 11.19 17.36 9.08
N LYS A 142 10.36 16.32 8.87
CA LYS A 142 9.25 16.39 7.92
C LYS A 142 8.13 17.31 8.40
N GLY A 143 7.82 17.32 9.70
CA GLY A 143 6.85 18.25 10.31
C GLY A 143 7.30 19.71 10.24
N ALA A 144 8.59 19.97 10.42
CA ALA A 144 9.17 21.31 10.32
C ALA A 144 9.28 21.81 8.86
N ALA A 145 9.45 20.91 7.89
CA ALA A 145 9.64 21.25 6.47
C ALA A 145 8.34 21.48 5.68
N THR A 146 7.17 21.26 6.25
CA THR A 146 5.88 21.58 5.62
C THR A 146 5.39 22.92 6.14
N PRO A 147 5.71 24.06 5.49
CA PRO A 147 5.00 25.31 5.78
C PRO A 147 3.53 25.07 5.49
N ASN A 148 2.73 25.26 6.52
CA ASN A 148 1.29 25.06 6.51
C ASN A 148 0.72 25.56 5.18
N ARG A 149 0.03 24.71 4.42
CA ARG A 149 -0.57 25.06 3.11
C ARG A 149 -1.40 26.36 3.19
N ARG A 150 -2.01 26.62 4.36
CA ARG A 150 -2.70 27.88 4.65
C ARG A 150 -1.76 29.08 4.68
N ALA A 151 -0.54 28.91 5.21
CA ALA A 151 0.47 30.00 5.24
C ALA A 151 1.01 30.29 3.83
N ARG A 152 1.19 29.27 2.96
CA ARG A 152 1.58 29.46 1.56
C ARG A 152 0.48 30.18 0.74
N VAL A 153 -0.78 29.82 0.94
CA VAL A 153 -1.92 30.48 0.28
C VAL A 153 -2.09 31.90 0.79
N ALA A 154 -1.88 32.16 2.08
CA ALA A 154 -1.92 33.51 2.63
C ALA A 154 -0.76 34.38 2.13
N ALA A 155 0.44 33.82 2.01
CA ALA A 155 1.61 34.51 1.47
C ALA A 155 1.44 34.84 -0.04
N SER A 156 0.87 33.92 -0.83
CA SER A 156 0.60 34.18 -2.25
C SER A 156 -0.52 35.21 -2.47
N ARG A 157 -1.52 35.28 -1.57
CA ARG A 157 -2.54 36.34 -1.60
C ARG A 157 -2.00 37.71 -1.22
N LYS A 158 -0.98 37.78 -0.38
CA LYS A 158 -0.34 39.02 0.04
C LYS A 158 0.67 39.56 -0.97
N ALA A 159 1.15 38.69 -1.88
CA ALA A 159 2.12 39.03 -2.94
C ALA A 159 1.47 39.37 -4.28
N ALA A 160 0.13 39.37 -4.39
CA ALA A 160 -0.55 39.87 -5.58
C ALA A 160 -0.69 41.38 -5.49
N PRO A 161 -0.05 42.18 -6.38
CA PRO A 161 -0.33 43.63 -6.43
C PRO A 161 -1.78 43.85 -6.79
N ALA A 162 -2.39 44.83 -6.11
CA ALA A 162 -3.73 45.32 -6.41
C ALA A 162 -3.76 45.83 -7.86
N ALA A 163 -4.30 45.03 -8.77
CA ALA A 163 -4.65 45.47 -10.09
C ALA A 163 -6.14 45.88 -10.05
N GLU A 164 -6.35 47.12 -10.41
CA GLU A 164 -7.62 47.85 -10.50
C GLU A 164 -8.74 47.03 -11.14
N ALA A 165 -9.89 47.13 -10.54
CA ALA A 165 -11.16 46.72 -11.11
C ALA A 165 -11.56 47.69 -12.26
N PRO A 166 -11.90 47.20 -13.45
CA PRO A 166 -12.70 48.00 -14.36
C PRO A 166 -14.16 47.95 -13.93
N LYS A 167 -14.68 49.13 -13.61
CA LYS A 167 -16.11 49.42 -13.62
C LYS A 167 -16.62 49.09 -15.02
N ASN A 168 -17.64 48.27 -15.10
CA ASN A 168 -18.52 48.29 -16.25
C ASN A 168 -19.97 48.26 -15.79
N GLU A 169 -20.65 49.21 -16.27
CA GLU A 169 -22.03 49.63 -16.07
C GLU A 169 -23.00 48.53 -16.49
N GLU A 170 -24.07 48.42 -15.73
CA GLU A 170 -25.35 47.86 -16.19
C GLU A 170 -25.90 48.67 -17.37
N PRO A 171 -26.65 48.03 -18.27
CA PRO A 171 -28.02 48.49 -18.43
C PRO A 171 -29.04 47.33 -18.49
N ALA A 172 -30.08 47.58 -17.69
CA ALA A 172 -31.51 47.48 -17.91
C ALA A 172 -32.09 46.35 -18.81
N ALA A 173 -32.92 45.58 -18.14
CA ALA A 173 -34.31 45.20 -18.45
C ALA A 173 -34.69 44.99 -19.93
N GLU A 174 -35.26 43.87 -20.24
CA GLU A 174 -36.66 43.70 -20.65
C GLU A 174 -36.91 42.32 -21.28
N ASN A 175 -37.99 41.74 -20.80
CA ASN A 175 -38.93 40.85 -21.51
C ASN A 175 -38.39 39.53 -22.11
N VAL A 176 -39.02 38.40 -21.94
CA VAL A 176 -40.45 38.08 -22.11
C VAL A 176 -40.74 36.72 -21.49
N GLU A 177 -41.75 36.69 -20.71
CA GLU A 177 -42.70 35.64 -20.46
C GLU A 177 -43.11 34.89 -21.76
N ALA A 178 -43.26 33.62 -21.68
CA ALA A 178 -44.10 32.74 -22.46
C ALA A 178 -43.38 31.54 -23.07
N ALA A 179 -43.57 30.43 -22.45
CA ALA A 179 -44.08 29.20 -23.06
C ALA A 179 -44.07 28.07 -22.04
N GLU A 180 -45.03 28.17 -21.15
CA GLU A 180 -45.66 26.99 -20.53
C GLU A 180 -46.56 26.36 -21.59
N ALA A 181 -46.68 25.04 -21.48
CA ALA A 181 -47.67 24.20 -22.13
C ALA A 181 -47.26 23.48 -23.43
N ALA A 182 -47.41 22.22 -23.30
CA ALA A 182 -47.53 21.09 -24.22
C ALA A 182 -46.31 20.14 -24.19
N ALA A 183 -46.38 18.90 -23.81
CA ALA A 183 -47.49 17.98 -23.77
C ALA A 183 -47.16 16.79 -22.85
N THR A 184 -48.05 16.50 -21.95
CA THR A 184 -48.46 15.19 -21.51
C THR A 184 -49.05 14.43 -22.68
N GLU A 185 -48.97 13.09 -22.58
CA GLU A 185 -49.64 12.06 -23.39
C GLU A 185 -48.83 11.51 -24.58
N GLU A 186 -48.31 10.33 -24.40
CA GLU A 186 -48.77 9.04 -24.89
C GLU A 186 -47.90 7.93 -24.25
N SER A 187 -48.33 7.34 -23.27
CA SER A 187 -48.81 5.99 -22.89
C SER A 187 -49.21 5.13 -24.07
N GLU A 188 -48.80 3.83 -23.94
CA GLU A 188 -49.38 2.62 -24.52
C GLU A 188 -49.35 2.45 -26.06
N SER A 189 -48.42 1.62 -26.46
CA SER A 189 -48.74 0.35 -27.18
C SER A 189 -47.49 -0.53 -27.22
#